data_ae3c714307fbe6846b4dbe6f4c85606a
#
_entry.id   ae3c714307fbe6846b4dbe6f4c85606a
#
_cell.length_a   1.000
_cell.length_b   1.000
_cell.length_c   1.000
_cell.angle_alpha   90.00
_cell.angle_beta   90.00
_cell.angle_gamma   90.00
#
_symmetry.space_group_name_H-M   'P 1'
#
loop_
_entity.id
_entity.type
_entity.pdbx_description
1 polymer ?
#
loop_
_entity_poly.entity_id
_entity_poly.type
_entity_poly.pdbx_seq_one_letter_code
_entity_poly.pdbx_strand_id
1 'polypeptide(L)'
;MPWAKRRSQAKYNLATSGVAHWRLRDLPIKIEDLEISGQSFYGFEPLQNALAKHCGVPANRIVAATGTSMANYLAMAAVLKPGDEVLIEHPTYELIVDVALQIGAQIRRFKRSPSPFSIDLRSIKAALSPATKLIAISNLHNPTSALIDETTLKEVGSLGVRVMVDEVYLDAAFEQASPSAALLGDQFIVTSSLTKVYGLSGLRCGWILAEPSLAEQMWQLNDKFGNIPAHMAELASVIALGELPRIAKTVRARLDANRTALWKFLDSRQDLEVFRPPFGTIVFPRLRGSVDQLCDLLRTKYETTVVPGKFFDMPDHFRIGIGGDLEPLEEGLRRLDLALDEL
;
A
#
# COMPACT_ATOMS: atom_id res chain seq x y z
N MET A 1 9.92 1.22 -9.82
CA MET A 1 8.87 2.22 -10.11
C MET A 1 9.34 3.64 -10.51
N PRO A 2 10.48 3.83 -11.21
CA PRO A 2 10.86 5.15 -11.74
C PRO A 2 9.83 5.71 -12.73
N TRP A 3 9.14 4.82 -13.48
CA TRP A 3 8.10 5.18 -14.43
C TRP A 3 6.95 5.96 -13.78
N ALA A 4 6.37 5.45 -12.70
CA ALA A 4 5.25 6.09 -12.02
C ALA A 4 5.61 7.49 -11.49
N LYS A 5 6.84 7.67 -11.00
CA LYS A 5 7.33 8.98 -10.51
C LYS A 5 7.60 10.01 -11.61
N ARG A 6 7.96 9.55 -12.81
CA ARG A 6 8.36 10.43 -13.92
C ARG A 6 7.25 10.64 -14.95
N ARG A 7 6.32 9.70 -15.10
CA ARG A 7 5.31 9.68 -16.17
C ARG A 7 3.87 9.71 -15.68
N SER A 8 3.63 9.75 -14.36
CA SER A 8 2.28 9.91 -13.80
C SER A 8 1.79 11.37 -13.78
N GLN A 9 2.53 12.32 -14.32
CA GLN A 9 2.18 13.74 -14.39
C GLN A 9 1.29 14.06 -15.61
N ALA A 10 0.29 13.23 -15.87
CA ALA A 10 -0.72 13.55 -16.85
C ALA A 10 -1.81 14.44 -16.23
N LYS A 11 -2.50 15.22 -17.05
CA LYS A 11 -3.61 16.09 -16.63
C LYS A 11 -4.70 15.27 -15.92
N TYR A 12 -4.99 14.07 -16.45
CA TYR A 12 -5.94 13.11 -15.87
C TYR A 12 -5.18 11.89 -15.36
N ASN A 13 -4.81 11.94 -14.09
CA ASN A 13 -3.96 10.94 -13.48
C ASN A 13 -4.78 9.84 -12.82
N LEU A 14 -4.97 8.72 -13.51
CA LEU A 14 -5.54 7.48 -12.99
C LEU A 14 -4.47 6.49 -12.48
N ALA A 15 -3.19 6.89 -12.42
CA ALA A 15 -2.11 6.03 -11.94
C ALA A 15 -1.91 6.11 -10.42
N THR A 16 -2.35 7.19 -9.78
CA THR A 16 -2.19 7.42 -8.33
C THR A 16 -3.03 6.44 -7.53
N SER A 17 -2.39 5.73 -6.60
CA SER A 17 -3.04 4.68 -5.78
C SER A 17 -3.51 5.14 -4.41
N GLY A 18 -3.22 6.38 -4.02
CA GLY A 18 -3.74 6.99 -2.79
C GLY A 18 -4.93 7.89 -3.06
N VAL A 19 -5.58 8.36 -2.00
CA VAL A 19 -6.66 9.33 -2.11
C VAL A 19 -6.11 10.75 -2.32
N ALA A 20 -6.97 11.68 -2.74
CA ALA A 20 -6.64 13.09 -2.91
C ALA A 20 -6.09 13.70 -1.61
N HIS A 21 -5.15 14.64 -1.79
CA HIS A 21 -4.40 15.24 -0.67
C HIS A 21 -5.25 16.21 0.14
N TRP A 22 -5.00 16.21 1.44
CA TRP A 22 -5.49 17.22 2.36
C TRP A 22 -4.55 18.42 2.37
N ARG A 23 -5.12 19.60 2.56
CA ARG A 23 -4.35 20.83 2.81
C ARG A 23 -4.19 21.03 4.31
N LEU A 24 -3.16 21.73 4.73
CA LEU A 24 -2.95 22.02 6.17
C LEU A 24 -4.19 22.65 6.82
N ARG A 25 -4.85 23.55 6.13
CA ARG A 25 -6.08 24.23 6.59
C ARG A 25 -7.30 23.30 6.77
N ASP A 26 -7.26 22.09 6.21
CA ASP A 26 -8.33 21.10 6.33
C ASP A 26 -8.20 20.25 7.61
N LEU A 27 -7.10 20.43 8.34
CA LEU A 27 -6.79 19.80 9.61
C LEU A 27 -6.77 20.87 10.72
N PRO A 28 -7.08 20.52 11.99
CA PRO A 28 -7.03 21.44 13.10
C PRO A 28 -5.59 21.72 13.60
N ILE A 29 -4.66 21.92 12.66
CA ILE A 29 -3.25 22.19 12.94
C ILE A 29 -3.02 23.69 12.87
N LYS A 30 -2.51 24.29 13.94
CA LYS A 30 -2.09 25.68 14.01
C LYS A 30 -0.57 25.78 13.94
N ILE A 31 -0.05 26.94 13.57
CA ILE A 31 1.41 27.16 13.53
C ILE A 31 2.02 26.96 14.91
N GLU A 32 1.30 27.35 15.97
CA GLU A 32 1.73 27.23 17.37
C GLU A 32 1.85 25.77 17.84
N ASP A 33 1.25 24.83 17.13
CA ASP A 33 1.34 23.40 17.42
C ASP A 33 2.61 22.78 16.84
N LEU A 34 3.36 23.51 16.01
CA LEU A 34 4.48 22.97 15.23
C LEU A 34 5.81 23.55 15.74
N GLU A 35 6.62 22.68 16.35
CA GLU A 35 7.99 22.99 16.75
C GLU A 35 8.99 22.46 15.71
N ILE A 36 10.06 23.23 15.46
CA ILE A 36 11.10 22.82 14.49
C ILE A 36 11.97 21.70 15.05
N SER A 37 12.22 21.71 16.34
CA SER A 37 13.07 20.75 17.03
C SER A 37 12.42 20.23 18.30
N GLY A 38 12.68 18.97 18.62
CA GLY A 38 12.18 18.33 19.83
C GLY A 38 12.93 17.02 20.09
N GLN A 39 12.62 16.37 21.19
CA GLN A 39 13.21 15.07 21.54
C GLN A 39 12.49 13.96 20.79
N SER A 40 13.25 13.19 20.04
CA SER A 40 12.76 12.02 19.31
C SER A 40 13.88 10.97 19.30
N PHE A 41 14.04 10.26 20.40
CA PHE A 41 15.08 9.20 20.53
C PHE A 41 14.72 7.98 19.64
N TYR A 42 14.34 6.86 20.25
CA TYR A 42 13.73 5.74 19.53
C TYR A 42 12.21 5.96 19.39
N GLY A 43 11.86 7.05 18.69
CA GLY A 43 10.50 7.53 18.45
C GLY A 43 10.09 8.70 19.32
N PHE A 44 9.22 9.53 18.77
CA PHE A 44 8.57 10.63 19.48
C PHE A 44 7.42 10.05 20.32
N GLU A 45 7.51 10.13 21.64
CA GLU A 45 6.58 9.46 22.56
C GLU A 45 5.10 9.77 22.27
N PRO A 46 4.66 11.03 22.04
CA PRO A 46 3.27 11.30 21.69
C PRO A 46 2.82 10.60 20.41
N LEU A 47 3.67 10.49 19.38
CA LEU A 47 3.37 9.77 18.15
C LEU A 47 3.27 8.26 18.41
N GLN A 48 4.19 7.70 19.20
CA GLN A 48 4.16 6.28 19.57
C GLN A 48 2.86 5.93 20.31
N ASN A 49 2.44 6.77 21.25
CA ASN A 49 1.18 6.57 22.00
C ASN A 49 -0.05 6.72 21.10
N ALA A 50 -0.06 7.68 20.17
CA ALA A 50 -1.14 7.85 19.22
C ALA A 50 -1.25 6.66 18.24
N LEU A 51 -0.12 6.15 17.75
CA LEU A 51 -0.06 4.94 16.92
C LEU A 51 -0.45 3.69 17.70
N ALA A 52 -0.01 3.54 18.95
CA ALA A 52 -0.40 2.43 19.83
C ALA A 52 -1.92 2.35 20.00
N LYS A 53 -2.55 3.51 20.24
CA LYS A 53 -4.02 3.62 20.31
C LYS A 53 -4.69 3.28 18.98
N HIS A 54 -4.16 3.80 17.86
CA HIS A 54 -4.72 3.57 16.53
C HIS A 54 -4.62 2.10 16.11
N CYS A 55 -3.45 1.48 16.32
CA CYS A 55 -3.16 0.11 15.89
C CYS A 55 -3.62 -0.96 16.90
N GLY A 56 -4.00 -0.58 18.13
CA GLY A 56 -4.40 -1.51 19.18
C GLY A 56 -3.27 -2.38 19.72
N VAL A 57 -2.03 -1.91 19.67
CA VAL A 57 -0.82 -2.62 20.13
C VAL A 57 -0.03 -1.78 21.14
N PRO A 58 0.78 -2.38 22.04
CA PRO A 58 1.67 -1.64 22.92
C PRO A 58 2.71 -0.81 22.15
N ALA A 59 3.09 0.36 22.68
CA ALA A 59 4.03 1.27 22.04
C ALA A 59 5.43 0.64 21.75
N ASN A 60 5.88 -0.28 22.59
CA ASN A 60 7.15 -1.00 22.38
C ASN A 60 7.14 -1.99 21.19
N ARG A 61 6.00 -2.16 20.54
CA ARG A 61 5.87 -2.95 19.30
C ARG A 61 5.94 -2.08 18.04
N ILE A 62 6.08 -0.75 18.18
CA ILE A 62 5.95 0.21 17.07
C ILE A 62 7.31 0.81 16.74
N VAL A 63 7.61 0.85 15.45
CA VAL A 63 8.75 1.58 14.90
C VAL A 63 8.23 2.61 13.90
N ALA A 64 8.48 3.90 14.16
CA ALA A 64 8.14 4.95 13.21
C ALA A 64 9.09 4.91 12.00
N ALA A 65 8.55 5.21 10.82
CA ALA A 65 9.30 5.21 9.57
C ALA A 65 8.82 6.32 8.62
N THR A 66 9.68 6.76 7.70
CA THR A 66 9.34 7.78 6.70
C THR A 66 8.46 7.22 5.57
N GLY A 67 7.24 6.80 5.92
CA GLY A 67 6.24 6.15 5.06
C GLY A 67 6.50 4.65 4.89
N THR A 68 5.52 3.96 4.29
CA THR A 68 5.53 2.49 4.15
C THR A 68 6.73 1.96 3.36
N SER A 69 7.27 2.71 2.40
CA SER A 69 8.44 2.25 1.62
C SER A 69 9.67 2.06 2.51
N MET A 70 9.93 2.97 3.46
CA MET A 70 11.00 2.79 4.44
C MET A 70 10.64 1.72 5.47
N ALA A 71 9.37 1.66 5.90
CA ALA A 71 8.89 0.61 6.78
C ALA A 71 9.14 -0.79 6.18
N ASN A 72 8.83 -1.00 4.89
CA ASN A 72 9.09 -2.26 4.19
C ASN A 72 10.59 -2.58 4.12
N TYR A 73 11.43 -1.57 3.85
CA TYR A 73 12.87 -1.75 3.84
C TYR A 73 13.40 -2.20 5.21
N LEU A 74 13.06 -1.47 6.27
CA LEU A 74 13.50 -1.79 7.64
C LEU A 74 13.00 -3.16 8.09
N ALA A 75 11.74 -3.49 7.80
CA ALA A 75 11.14 -4.78 8.13
C ALA A 75 11.89 -5.95 7.46
N MET A 76 12.18 -5.82 6.16
CA MET A 76 12.95 -6.85 5.44
C MET A 76 14.40 -6.91 5.88
N ALA A 77 15.08 -5.77 6.04
CA ALA A 77 16.51 -5.70 6.39
C ALA A 77 16.80 -6.16 7.83
N ALA A 78 15.80 -6.11 8.73
CA ALA A 78 15.93 -6.66 10.07
C ALA A 78 15.86 -8.20 10.10
N VAL A 79 15.23 -8.82 9.10
CA VAL A 79 15.02 -10.27 9.03
C VAL A 79 15.96 -10.96 8.04
N LEU A 80 16.22 -10.31 6.89
CA LEU A 80 16.96 -10.90 5.77
C LEU A 80 18.43 -10.46 5.77
N LYS A 81 19.30 -11.40 5.39
CA LYS A 81 20.71 -11.17 5.07
C LYS A 81 20.95 -11.55 3.60
N PRO A 82 22.08 -11.08 3.00
CA PRO A 82 22.46 -11.53 1.66
C PRO A 82 22.49 -13.07 1.58
N GLY A 83 21.80 -13.63 0.59
CA GLY A 83 21.65 -15.07 0.37
C GLY A 83 20.45 -15.73 1.07
N ASP A 84 19.79 -15.07 2.02
CA ASP A 84 18.53 -15.58 2.62
C ASP A 84 17.41 -15.62 1.57
N GLU A 85 16.47 -16.56 1.72
CA GLU A 85 15.33 -16.71 0.82
C GLU A 85 14.11 -15.96 1.36
N VAL A 86 13.45 -15.19 0.49
CA VAL A 86 12.16 -14.54 0.74
C VAL A 86 11.12 -15.04 -0.26
N LEU A 87 9.94 -15.44 0.24
CA LEU A 87 8.82 -15.86 -0.56
C LEU A 87 7.84 -14.68 -0.73
N ILE A 88 7.70 -14.19 -1.97
CA ILE A 88 6.89 -13.00 -2.29
C ILE A 88 5.70 -13.40 -3.16
N GLU A 89 4.52 -12.85 -2.84
CA GLU A 89 3.30 -13.05 -3.65
C GLU A 89 3.46 -12.57 -5.10
N HIS A 90 2.66 -13.14 -5.99
CA HIS A 90 2.56 -12.74 -7.40
C HIS A 90 1.07 -12.65 -7.81
N PRO A 91 0.62 -11.54 -8.42
CA PRO A 91 1.35 -10.28 -8.66
C PRO A 91 1.67 -9.53 -7.36
N THR A 92 2.58 -8.55 -7.41
CA THR A 92 2.89 -7.71 -6.26
C THR A 92 3.43 -6.33 -6.68
N TYR A 93 3.51 -5.42 -5.72
CA TYR A 93 4.12 -4.13 -5.92
C TYR A 93 5.63 -4.26 -6.11
N GLU A 94 6.15 -3.76 -7.25
CA GLU A 94 7.55 -3.87 -7.66
C GLU A 94 8.56 -3.54 -6.55
N LEU A 95 8.29 -2.50 -5.72
CA LEU A 95 9.23 -2.12 -4.65
C LEU A 95 9.42 -3.18 -3.56
N ILE A 96 8.48 -4.09 -3.36
CA ILE A 96 8.67 -5.23 -2.45
C ILE A 96 9.80 -6.13 -2.98
N VAL A 97 9.77 -6.39 -4.29
CA VAL A 97 10.79 -7.18 -5.00
C VAL A 97 12.13 -6.43 -5.01
N ASP A 98 12.12 -5.15 -5.37
CA ASP A 98 13.32 -4.31 -5.46
C ASP A 98 14.07 -4.23 -4.11
N VAL A 99 13.34 -4.08 -2.99
CA VAL A 99 13.92 -4.05 -1.66
C VAL A 99 14.60 -5.38 -1.31
N ALA A 100 13.95 -6.50 -1.59
CA ALA A 100 14.52 -7.82 -1.34
C ALA A 100 15.82 -8.05 -2.16
N LEU A 101 15.80 -7.63 -3.44
CA LEU A 101 16.99 -7.70 -4.32
C LEU A 101 18.12 -6.80 -3.80
N GLN A 102 17.80 -5.59 -3.33
CA GLN A 102 18.78 -4.64 -2.80
C GLN A 102 19.46 -5.16 -1.52
N ILE A 103 18.75 -5.92 -0.69
CA ILE A 103 19.29 -6.60 0.49
C ILE A 103 20.19 -7.76 0.09
N GLY A 104 20.08 -8.25 -1.15
CA GLY A 104 20.78 -9.43 -1.65
C GLY A 104 20.06 -10.75 -1.35
N ALA A 105 18.76 -10.70 -1.05
CA ALA A 105 17.97 -11.89 -0.80
C ALA A 105 17.65 -12.65 -2.10
N GLN A 106 17.48 -13.97 -1.99
CA GLN A 106 16.98 -14.81 -3.06
C GLN A 106 15.46 -14.80 -3.06
N ILE A 107 14.84 -14.48 -4.20
CA ILE A 107 13.40 -14.36 -4.30
C ILE A 107 12.78 -15.63 -4.85
N ARG A 108 11.82 -16.18 -4.12
CA ARG A 108 10.84 -17.14 -4.63
C ARG A 108 9.47 -16.48 -4.73
N ARG A 109 8.66 -16.99 -5.63
CA ARG A 109 7.33 -16.43 -5.87
C ARG A 109 6.26 -17.52 -5.66
N PHE A 110 5.14 -17.14 -5.04
CA PHE A 110 3.93 -17.93 -5.07
C PHE A 110 2.81 -17.14 -5.74
N LYS A 111 1.89 -17.83 -6.41
CA LYS A 111 0.79 -17.19 -7.14
C LYS A 111 -0.43 -17.07 -6.27
N ARG A 112 -1.06 -15.90 -6.29
CA ARG A 112 -2.45 -15.74 -5.87
C ARG A 112 -3.37 -16.41 -6.92
N SER A 113 -4.61 -16.74 -6.55
CA SER A 113 -5.61 -17.24 -7.50
C SER A 113 -5.83 -16.22 -8.62
N PRO A 114 -6.20 -16.65 -9.85
CA PRO A 114 -6.42 -15.71 -10.96
C PRO A 114 -7.50 -14.67 -10.69
N SER A 115 -8.58 -15.06 -10.00
CA SER A 115 -9.66 -14.21 -9.52
C SER A 115 -10.37 -14.96 -8.39
N PRO A 116 -10.66 -14.35 -7.28
CA PRO A 116 -10.55 -12.94 -6.88
C PRO A 116 -9.19 -12.53 -6.31
N PHE A 117 -8.09 -13.13 -6.72
CA PHE A 117 -6.73 -12.87 -6.22
C PHE A 117 -6.56 -13.21 -4.73
N SER A 118 -7.25 -14.24 -4.26
CA SER A 118 -7.10 -14.77 -2.91
C SER A 118 -5.76 -15.47 -2.72
N ILE A 119 -5.33 -15.60 -1.49
CA ILE A 119 -4.18 -16.42 -1.11
C ILE A 119 -4.53 -17.91 -1.32
N ASP A 120 -3.69 -18.64 -2.03
CA ASP A 120 -3.74 -20.10 -2.09
C ASP A 120 -2.61 -20.69 -1.21
N LEU A 121 -2.98 -21.22 -0.06
CA LEU A 121 -2.04 -21.86 0.87
C LEU A 121 -1.26 -23.03 0.25
N ARG A 122 -1.85 -23.75 -0.71
CA ARG A 122 -1.14 -24.83 -1.42
C ARG A 122 -0.01 -24.24 -2.25
N SER A 123 -0.25 -23.09 -2.90
CA SER A 123 0.77 -22.36 -3.64
C SER A 123 1.91 -21.87 -2.74
N ILE A 124 1.59 -21.36 -1.54
CA ILE A 124 2.62 -20.99 -0.55
C ILE A 124 3.41 -22.21 -0.11
N LYS A 125 2.73 -23.28 0.35
CA LYS A 125 3.38 -24.50 0.85
C LYS A 125 4.28 -25.16 -0.20
N ALA A 126 3.87 -25.18 -1.46
CA ALA A 126 4.67 -25.70 -2.57
C ALA A 126 5.91 -24.86 -2.89
N ALA A 127 5.86 -23.56 -2.59
CA ALA A 127 6.94 -22.63 -2.82
C ALA A 127 7.89 -22.46 -1.61
N LEU A 128 7.48 -22.86 -0.39
CA LEU A 128 8.32 -22.83 0.80
C LEU A 128 9.51 -23.78 0.70
N SER A 129 10.63 -23.36 1.25
CA SER A 129 11.82 -24.20 1.44
C SER A 129 12.37 -24.04 2.86
N PRO A 130 13.28 -24.90 3.33
CA PRO A 130 13.96 -24.73 4.62
C PRO A 130 14.81 -23.45 4.69
N ALA A 131 15.14 -22.85 3.54
CA ALA A 131 15.89 -21.59 3.47
C ALA A 131 15.00 -20.35 3.56
N THR A 132 13.67 -20.49 3.42
CA THR A 132 12.73 -19.34 3.46
C THR A 132 12.73 -18.71 4.86
N LYS A 133 13.08 -17.42 4.94
CA LYS A 133 13.13 -16.64 6.19
C LYS A 133 11.94 -15.71 6.37
N LEU A 134 11.33 -15.30 5.27
CA LEU A 134 10.26 -14.33 5.26
C LEU A 134 9.25 -14.64 4.15
N ILE A 135 7.97 -14.50 4.45
CA ILE A 135 6.87 -14.41 3.47
C ILE A 135 6.46 -12.95 3.40
N ALA A 136 6.36 -12.36 2.20
CA ALA A 136 5.94 -10.97 2.01
C ALA A 136 4.65 -10.91 1.18
N ILE A 137 3.62 -10.31 1.76
CA ILE A 137 2.27 -10.15 1.18
C ILE A 137 1.74 -8.75 1.45
N SER A 138 0.68 -8.35 0.74
CA SER A 138 -0.03 -7.09 0.98
C SER A 138 -1.53 -7.31 1.25
N ASN A 139 -2.10 -6.50 2.16
CA ASN A 139 -3.50 -6.50 2.53
C ASN A 139 -4.00 -5.06 2.81
N LEU A 140 -4.88 -4.43 2.00
CA LEU A 140 -5.42 -4.94 0.74
C LEU A 140 -4.33 -5.15 -0.31
N HIS A 141 -4.53 -6.13 -1.13
CA HIS A 141 -3.57 -6.50 -2.16
C HIS A 141 -3.33 -5.36 -3.18
N ASN A 142 -2.09 -5.01 -3.41
CA ASN A 142 -1.71 -4.14 -4.51
C ASN A 142 -1.10 -4.99 -5.64
N PRO A 143 -1.82 -5.12 -6.79
CA PRO A 143 -2.63 -4.09 -7.43
C PRO A 143 -4.16 -4.29 -7.45
N THR A 144 -4.75 -5.25 -6.77
CA THR A 144 -6.14 -5.68 -7.03
C THR A 144 -7.18 -5.25 -6.00
N SER A 145 -6.77 -4.72 -4.83
CA SER A 145 -7.60 -4.47 -3.65
C SER A 145 -8.27 -5.72 -3.05
N ALA A 146 -7.81 -6.93 -3.37
CA ALA A 146 -8.30 -8.14 -2.72
C ALA A 146 -7.96 -8.13 -1.22
N LEU A 147 -8.94 -8.49 -0.39
CA LEU A 147 -8.78 -8.62 1.05
C LEU A 147 -8.34 -10.04 1.40
N ILE A 148 -7.43 -10.17 2.35
CA ILE A 148 -7.11 -11.44 3.00
C ILE A 148 -7.91 -11.46 4.31
N ASP A 149 -8.74 -12.47 4.49
CA ASP A 149 -9.51 -12.66 5.72
C ASP A 149 -8.63 -13.13 6.88
N GLU A 150 -9.17 -12.98 8.10
CA GLU A 150 -8.46 -13.34 9.33
C GLU A 150 -8.08 -14.82 9.39
N THR A 151 -8.94 -15.71 8.91
CA THR A 151 -8.68 -17.16 8.88
C THR A 151 -7.48 -17.48 8.02
N THR A 152 -7.45 -16.93 6.81
CA THR A 152 -6.33 -17.10 5.88
C THR A 152 -5.03 -16.52 6.45
N LEU A 153 -5.08 -15.34 7.10
CA LEU A 153 -3.90 -14.78 7.79
C LEU A 153 -3.38 -15.70 8.89
N LYS A 154 -4.26 -16.25 9.75
CA LYS A 154 -3.87 -17.23 10.80
C LYS A 154 -3.23 -18.48 10.21
N GLU A 155 -3.77 -18.98 9.10
CA GLU A 155 -3.21 -20.16 8.42
C GLU A 155 -1.82 -19.85 7.82
N VAL A 156 -1.62 -18.69 7.20
CA VAL A 156 -0.30 -18.26 6.70
C VAL A 156 0.68 -18.09 7.88
N GLY A 157 0.24 -17.49 9.00
CA GLY A 157 1.05 -17.31 10.19
C GLY A 157 1.46 -18.62 10.88
N SER A 158 0.71 -19.71 10.66
CA SER A 158 1.02 -21.03 11.22
C SER A 158 2.10 -21.81 10.47
N LEU A 159 2.63 -21.26 9.37
CA LEU A 159 3.61 -21.96 8.52
C LEU A 159 5.04 -21.99 9.09
N GLY A 160 5.27 -21.42 10.29
CA GLY A 160 6.56 -21.46 10.97
C GLY A 160 7.61 -20.50 10.40
N VAL A 161 7.22 -19.56 9.53
CA VAL A 161 8.06 -18.54 8.91
C VAL A 161 7.50 -17.16 9.26
N ARG A 162 8.35 -16.15 9.45
CA ARG A 162 7.89 -14.77 9.64
C ARG A 162 7.11 -14.28 8.43
N VAL A 163 6.08 -13.49 8.66
CA VAL A 163 5.20 -12.94 7.61
C VAL A 163 5.19 -11.43 7.68
N MET A 164 5.69 -10.77 6.64
CA MET A 164 5.51 -9.33 6.47
C MET A 164 4.22 -9.07 5.70
N VAL A 165 3.36 -8.22 6.26
CA VAL A 165 2.10 -7.80 5.65
C VAL A 165 2.13 -6.29 5.45
N ASP A 166 2.16 -5.84 4.19
CA ASP A 166 1.98 -4.42 3.86
C ASP A 166 0.48 -4.10 3.91
N GLU A 167 0.06 -3.42 4.97
CA GLU A 167 -1.34 -3.05 5.24
C GLU A 167 -1.66 -1.59 4.87
N VAL A 168 -0.86 -0.96 4.03
CA VAL A 168 -1.02 0.47 3.68
C VAL A 168 -2.39 0.80 3.06
N TYR A 169 -3.12 -0.19 2.58
CA TYR A 169 -4.47 -0.03 2.01
C TYR A 169 -5.58 -0.65 2.85
N LEU A 170 -5.27 -1.35 3.95
CA LEU A 170 -6.26 -2.12 4.72
C LEU A 170 -7.44 -1.25 5.18
N ASP A 171 -7.16 -0.04 5.65
CA ASP A 171 -8.19 0.89 6.14
C ASP A 171 -9.18 1.35 5.04
N ALA A 172 -8.88 1.12 3.75
CA ALA A 172 -9.82 1.37 2.66
C ALA A 172 -10.93 0.31 2.55
N ALA A 173 -10.87 -0.76 3.33
CA ALA A 173 -11.98 -1.70 3.52
C ALA A 173 -12.95 -1.25 4.62
N PHE A 174 -12.62 -0.20 5.36
CA PHE A 174 -13.43 0.37 6.44
C PHE A 174 -13.92 -0.70 7.43
N GLU A 175 -15.21 -0.80 7.71
CA GLU A 175 -15.80 -1.78 8.63
C GLU A 175 -15.69 -3.23 8.13
N GLN A 176 -15.31 -3.45 6.88
CA GLN A 176 -15.07 -4.78 6.30
C GLN A 176 -13.60 -5.21 6.42
N ALA A 177 -12.73 -4.33 6.93
CA ALA A 177 -11.33 -4.66 7.14
C ALA A 177 -11.19 -5.85 8.08
N SER A 178 -10.30 -6.79 7.74
CA SER A 178 -9.84 -7.79 8.70
C SER A 178 -9.07 -7.09 9.83
N PRO A 179 -9.00 -7.69 11.04
CA PRO A 179 -8.03 -7.21 12.04
C PRO A 179 -6.62 -7.15 11.44
N SER A 180 -5.82 -6.17 11.89
CA SER A 180 -4.41 -6.12 11.51
C SER A 180 -3.72 -7.44 11.84
N ALA A 181 -2.90 -7.94 10.94
CA ALA A 181 -2.11 -9.16 11.16
C ALA A 181 -1.22 -9.07 12.41
N ALA A 182 -0.83 -7.86 12.83
CA ALA A 182 -0.06 -7.63 14.06
C ALA A 182 -0.79 -8.10 15.35
N LEU A 183 -2.11 -8.21 15.30
CA LEU A 183 -2.93 -8.71 16.43
C LEU A 183 -3.06 -10.22 16.44
N LEU A 184 -2.59 -10.91 15.40
CA LEU A 184 -2.74 -12.37 15.24
C LEU A 184 -1.53 -13.17 15.72
N GLY A 185 -0.43 -12.51 16.10
CA GLY A 185 0.73 -13.16 16.71
C GLY A 185 2.07 -12.49 16.35
N ASP A 186 3.10 -12.91 17.07
CA ASP A 186 4.45 -12.32 16.99
C ASP A 186 5.24 -12.68 15.71
N GLN A 187 4.75 -13.65 14.94
CA GLN A 187 5.31 -14.00 13.64
C GLN A 187 5.03 -12.94 12.56
N PHE A 188 4.06 -12.06 12.78
CA PHE A 188 3.73 -11.01 11.83
C PHE A 188 4.57 -9.75 12.04
N ILE A 189 4.99 -9.17 10.93
CA ILE A 189 5.56 -7.83 10.81
C ILE A 189 4.63 -7.04 9.90
N VAL A 190 3.98 -6.03 10.44
CA VAL A 190 3.03 -5.22 9.67
C VAL A 190 3.62 -3.87 9.35
N THR A 191 3.44 -3.41 8.12
CA THR A 191 3.86 -2.07 7.70
C THR A 191 2.66 -1.27 7.21
N SER A 192 2.58 0.01 7.57
CA SER A 192 1.50 0.88 7.11
C SER A 192 1.91 2.36 7.13
N SER A 193 1.02 3.26 6.75
CA SER A 193 1.20 4.71 6.83
C SER A 193 -0.08 5.49 6.58
N LEU A 194 -0.09 6.76 6.94
CA LEU A 194 -1.17 7.71 6.61
C LEU A 194 -1.18 8.16 5.14
N THR A 195 -0.30 7.59 4.30
CA THR A 195 -0.05 8.09 2.93
C THR A 195 -1.18 7.79 1.94
N LYS A 196 -1.74 6.57 1.98
CA LYS A 196 -2.60 6.07 0.90
C LYS A 196 -4.08 6.31 1.16
N VAL A 197 -4.61 5.73 2.22
CA VAL A 197 -6.04 5.80 2.53
C VAL A 197 -6.43 7.15 3.09
N TYR A 198 -5.52 7.79 3.82
CA TYR A 198 -5.82 9.07 4.47
C TYR A 198 -5.35 10.30 3.69
N GLY A 199 -4.63 10.14 2.57
CA GLY A 199 -4.20 11.27 1.72
C GLY A 199 -3.17 12.21 2.36
N LEU A 200 -2.54 11.79 3.47
CA LEU A 200 -1.61 12.58 4.28
C LEU A 200 -0.14 12.29 3.90
N SER A 201 0.12 12.17 2.61
CA SER A 201 1.42 11.74 2.09
C SER A 201 2.59 12.66 2.48
N GLY A 202 2.34 13.94 2.68
CA GLY A 202 3.35 14.93 3.06
C GLY A 202 3.90 14.74 4.48
N LEU A 203 3.13 14.16 5.38
CA LEU A 203 3.55 13.90 6.76
C LEU A 203 4.61 12.80 6.85
N ARG A 204 4.75 11.98 5.83
CA ARG A 204 5.66 10.82 5.83
C ARG A 204 5.48 9.89 7.04
N CYS A 205 4.34 9.97 7.72
CA CYS A 205 4.00 9.13 8.88
C CYS A 205 3.72 7.70 8.42
N GLY A 206 4.70 6.83 8.62
CA GLY A 206 4.62 5.39 8.44
C GLY A 206 5.07 4.68 9.71
N TRP A 207 4.75 3.41 9.82
CA TRP A 207 5.10 2.60 10.98
C TRP A 207 5.28 1.13 10.62
N ILE A 208 5.97 0.44 11.52
CA ILE A 208 6.09 -1.02 11.54
C ILE A 208 5.54 -1.50 12.89
N LEU A 209 4.79 -2.58 12.86
CA LEU A 209 4.32 -3.31 14.05
C LEU A 209 5.04 -4.67 14.07
N ALA A 210 5.75 -4.96 15.15
CA ALA A 210 6.49 -6.20 15.30
C ALA A 210 6.54 -6.64 16.77
N GLU A 211 7.08 -7.82 17.04
CA GLU A 211 7.40 -8.20 18.40
C GLU A 211 8.45 -7.24 19.01
N PRO A 212 8.44 -7.01 20.34
CA PRO A 212 9.27 -5.96 20.94
C PRO A 212 10.78 -6.09 20.66
N SER A 213 11.35 -7.31 20.68
CA SER A 213 12.77 -7.51 20.40
C SER A 213 13.15 -7.18 18.96
N LEU A 214 12.28 -7.48 18.01
CA LEU A 214 12.49 -7.14 16.60
C LEU A 214 12.26 -5.65 16.34
N ALA A 215 11.29 -5.02 17.02
CA ALA A 215 11.06 -3.57 16.95
C ALA A 215 12.30 -2.81 17.43
N GLU A 216 12.94 -3.24 18.52
CA GLU A 216 14.19 -2.65 19.00
C GLU A 216 15.34 -2.79 17.97
N GLN A 217 15.48 -3.96 17.34
CA GLN A 217 16.46 -4.16 16.26
C GLN A 217 16.19 -3.23 15.07
N MET A 218 14.94 -3.01 14.72
CA MET A 218 14.57 -2.08 13.64
C MET A 218 14.86 -0.63 14.00
N TRP A 219 14.69 -0.22 15.26
CA TRP A 219 15.12 1.10 15.73
C TRP A 219 16.62 1.29 15.61
N GLN A 220 17.41 0.31 16.05
CA GLN A 220 18.88 0.35 15.91
C GLN A 220 19.32 0.35 14.44
N LEU A 221 18.57 -0.31 13.55
CA LEU A 221 18.82 -0.26 12.12
C LEU A 221 18.49 1.12 11.55
N ASN A 222 17.35 1.71 11.98
CA ASN A 222 16.88 3.01 11.52
C ASN A 222 17.87 4.13 11.86
N ASP A 223 18.54 4.06 13.02
CA ASP A 223 19.60 5.01 13.41
C ASP A 223 20.71 5.13 12.37
N LYS A 224 21.06 4.02 11.69
CA LYS A 224 22.11 4.01 10.67
C LYS A 224 21.72 4.80 9.41
N PHE A 225 20.44 5.04 9.20
CA PHE A 225 19.92 5.79 8.06
C PHE A 225 19.45 7.20 8.46
N GLY A 226 19.33 7.49 9.77
CA GLY A 226 18.80 8.76 10.25
C GLY A 226 17.36 9.04 9.79
N ASN A 227 16.57 8.00 9.59
CA ASN A 227 15.25 8.09 8.95
C ASN A 227 14.10 8.24 9.94
N ILE A 228 14.23 9.13 10.91
CA ILE A 228 13.09 9.60 11.68
C ILE A 228 12.37 10.72 10.91
N PRO A 229 11.04 10.81 11.00
CA PRO A 229 10.31 11.92 10.43
C PRO A 229 10.79 13.26 11.01
N ALA A 230 10.67 14.35 10.24
CA ALA A 230 10.91 15.68 10.78
C ALA A 230 9.98 15.94 11.97
N HIS A 231 10.46 16.58 13.04
CA HIS A 231 9.70 16.78 14.28
C HIS A 231 8.34 17.47 14.05
N MET A 232 8.30 18.49 13.18
CA MET A 232 7.03 19.13 12.75
C MET A 232 6.04 18.13 12.13
N ALA A 233 6.54 17.14 11.37
CA ALA A 233 5.69 16.13 10.77
C ALA A 233 5.20 15.11 11.82
N GLU A 234 6.00 14.81 12.84
CA GLU A 234 5.57 13.97 13.96
C GLU A 234 4.44 14.63 14.75
N LEU A 235 4.59 15.92 15.11
CA LEU A 235 3.54 16.72 15.78
C LEU A 235 2.25 16.77 14.94
N ALA A 236 2.37 17.12 13.67
CA ALA A 236 1.22 17.14 12.76
C ALA A 236 0.58 15.76 12.60
N SER A 237 1.37 14.68 12.67
CA SER A 237 0.85 13.31 12.60
C SER A 237 0.07 12.91 13.84
N VAL A 238 0.48 13.36 15.03
CA VAL A 238 -0.29 13.15 16.27
C VAL A 238 -1.69 13.77 16.15
N ILE A 239 -1.77 15.03 15.69
CA ILE A 239 -3.04 15.71 15.47
C ILE A 239 -3.87 14.99 14.40
N ALA A 240 -3.24 14.61 13.29
CA ALA A 240 -3.92 13.91 12.20
C ALA A 240 -4.48 12.54 12.62
N LEU A 241 -3.78 11.79 13.47
CA LEU A 241 -4.25 10.52 14.02
C LEU A 241 -5.55 10.69 14.84
N GLY A 242 -5.71 11.82 15.53
CA GLY A 242 -6.95 12.17 16.22
C GLY A 242 -8.13 12.46 15.27
N GLU A 243 -7.84 12.85 14.03
CA GLU A 243 -8.83 13.22 13.02
C GLU A 243 -9.21 12.07 12.06
N LEU A 244 -8.58 10.90 12.18
CA LEU A 244 -8.80 9.79 11.24
C LEU A 244 -10.26 9.39 11.08
N PRO A 245 -11.13 9.37 12.11
CA PRO A 245 -12.54 9.05 11.93
C PRO A 245 -13.26 10.02 11.00
N ARG A 246 -12.96 11.34 11.11
CA ARG A 246 -13.51 12.37 10.22
C ARG A 246 -12.97 12.24 8.80
N ILE A 247 -11.66 12.03 8.68
CA ILE A 247 -10.99 11.84 7.39
C ILE A 247 -11.55 10.60 6.70
N ALA A 248 -11.64 9.46 7.40
CA ALA A 248 -12.16 8.20 6.87
C ALA A 248 -13.58 8.33 6.33
N LYS A 249 -14.47 9.04 7.03
CA LYS A 249 -15.84 9.32 6.55
C LYS A 249 -15.85 10.06 5.20
N THR A 250 -15.01 11.09 5.06
CA THR A 250 -14.90 11.86 3.80
C THR A 250 -14.29 11.02 2.68
N VAL A 251 -13.26 10.25 2.99
CA VAL A 251 -12.59 9.35 2.03
C VAL A 251 -13.54 8.28 1.55
N ARG A 252 -14.31 7.66 2.45
CA ARG A 252 -15.31 6.65 2.10
C ARG A 252 -16.33 7.19 1.11
N ALA A 253 -16.96 8.33 1.42
CA ALA A 253 -17.95 8.95 0.53
C ALA A 253 -17.37 9.22 -0.88
N ARG A 254 -16.12 9.69 -0.95
CA ARG A 254 -15.41 9.90 -2.23
C ARG A 254 -15.19 8.57 -2.96
N LEU A 255 -14.66 7.55 -2.28
CA LEU A 255 -14.39 6.26 -2.92
C LEU A 255 -15.67 5.56 -3.39
N ASP A 256 -16.78 5.70 -2.69
CA ASP A 256 -18.07 5.12 -3.08
C ASP A 256 -18.61 5.81 -4.34
N ALA A 257 -18.56 7.15 -4.43
CA ALA A 257 -18.94 7.90 -5.63
C ALA A 257 -18.03 7.52 -6.83
N ASN A 258 -16.72 7.50 -6.62
CA ASN A 258 -15.75 7.17 -7.65
C ASN A 258 -15.87 5.72 -8.13
N ARG A 259 -16.19 4.79 -7.24
CA ARG A 259 -16.44 3.39 -7.57
C ARG A 259 -17.68 3.24 -8.41
N THR A 260 -18.73 4.00 -8.13
CA THR A 260 -19.95 4.02 -8.95
C THR A 260 -19.64 4.47 -10.39
N ALA A 261 -18.88 5.54 -10.57
CA ALA A 261 -18.46 6.01 -11.90
C ALA A 261 -17.58 4.97 -12.62
N LEU A 262 -16.65 4.34 -11.91
CA LEU A 262 -15.80 3.29 -12.47
C LEU A 262 -16.61 2.08 -12.91
N TRP A 263 -17.58 1.59 -12.09
CA TRP A 263 -18.39 0.43 -12.46
C TRP A 263 -19.26 0.70 -13.68
N LYS A 264 -19.83 1.91 -13.79
CA LYS A 264 -20.57 2.33 -14.97
C LYS A 264 -19.71 2.28 -16.24
N PHE A 265 -18.46 2.76 -16.18
CA PHE A 265 -17.50 2.65 -17.27
C PHE A 265 -17.19 1.19 -17.60
N LEU A 266 -16.87 0.36 -16.61
CA LEU A 266 -16.54 -1.05 -16.84
C LEU A 266 -17.70 -1.89 -17.33
N ASP A 267 -18.95 -1.52 -17.02
CA ASP A 267 -20.15 -2.19 -17.52
C ASP A 267 -20.38 -1.93 -19.02
N SER A 268 -19.86 -0.83 -19.57
CA SER A 268 -19.92 -0.51 -21.00
C SER A 268 -18.84 -1.24 -21.83
N ARG A 269 -17.83 -1.89 -21.19
CA ARG A 269 -16.69 -2.50 -21.86
C ARG A 269 -16.76 -4.03 -21.86
N GLN A 270 -16.50 -4.64 -23.05
CA GLN A 270 -16.39 -6.09 -23.18
C GLN A 270 -14.96 -6.58 -23.41
N ASP A 271 -14.06 -5.67 -23.65
CA ASP A 271 -12.61 -5.88 -23.83
C ASP A 271 -11.84 -5.88 -22.53
N LEU A 272 -12.49 -5.54 -21.40
CA LEU A 272 -11.90 -5.52 -20.06
C LEU A 272 -12.49 -6.62 -19.18
N GLU A 273 -11.62 -7.41 -18.58
CA GLU A 273 -11.94 -8.38 -17.53
C GLU A 273 -11.43 -7.87 -16.19
N VAL A 274 -12.29 -7.74 -15.16
CA VAL A 274 -11.87 -7.15 -13.88
C VAL A 274 -12.49 -7.86 -12.69
N PHE A 275 -11.67 -8.13 -11.67
CA PHE A 275 -12.14 -8.38 -10.32
C PHE A 275 -12.68 -7.07 -9.73
N ARG A 276 -13.89 -7.09 -9.17
CA ARG A 276 -14.60 -5.92 -8.64
C ARG A 276 -14.66 -5.95 -7.11
N PRO A 277 -13.62 -5.47 -6.41
CA PRO A 277 -13.65 -5.40 -4.96
C PRO A 277 -14.69 -4.37 -4.50
N PRO A 278 -15.43 -4.62 -3.39
CA PRO A 278 -16.43 -3.68 -2.88
C PRO A 278 -15.79 -2.43 -2.20
N PHE A 279 -14.48 -2.42 -2.03
CA PHE A 279 -13.70 -1.39 -1.35
C PHE A 279 -12.32 -1.20 -2.02
N GLY A 280 -11.44 -0.41 -1.40
CA GLY A 280 -10.10 -0.13 -1.91
C GLY A 280 -10.03 1.13 -2.78
N THR A 281 -8.81 1.50 -3.12
CA THR A 281 -8.47 2.73 -3.86
C THR A 281 -8.02 2.47 -5.29
N ILE A 282 -7.92 1.20 -5.69
CA ILE A 282 -7.38 0.76 -6.98
C ILE A 282 -8.16 -0.44 -7.53
N VAL A 283 -8.14 -0.60 -8.85
CA VAL A 283 -8.59 -1.80 -9.57
C VAL A 283 -7.58 -2.21 -10.63
N PHE A 284 -7.62 -3.48 -11.07
CA PHE A 284 -6.61 -4.07 -11.94
C PHE A 284 -7.25 -4.85 -13.08
N PRO A 285 -7.84 -4.18 -14.09
CA PRO A 285 -8.43 -4.83 -15.25
C PRO A 285 -7.37 -5.48 -16.14
N ARG A 286 -7.76 -6.62 -16.73
CA ARG A 286 -7.10 -7.25 -17.85
C ARG A 286 -7.66 -6.71 -19.15
N LEU A 287 -6.81 -6.36 -20.10
CA LEU A 287 -7.17 -5.92 -21.43
C LEU A 287 -7.02 -7.06 -22.45
N ARG A 288 -8.04 -7.26 -23.26
CA ARG A 288 -7.93 -8.08 -24.47
C ARG A 288 -7.31 -7.27 -25.61
N GLY A 289 -6.03 -6.93 -25.46
CA GLY A 289 -5.30 -6.07 -26.38
C GLY A 289 -3.91 -5.71 -25.84
N SER A 290 -3.27 -4.72 -26.45
CA SER A 290 -1.94 -4.29 -26.04
C SER A 290 -2.00 -3.16 -25.00
N VAL A 291 -1.63 -3.45 -23.76
CA VAL A 291 -1.54 -2.45 -22.68
C VAL A 291 -0.46 -1.40 -22.98
N ASP A 292 0.64 -1.77 -23.64
CA ASP A 292 1.68 -0.80 -24.01
C ASP A 292 1.16 0.22 -25.04
N GLN A 293 0.41 -0.23 -26.06
CA GLN A 293 -0.24 0.66 -27.02
C GLN A 293 -1.27 1.56 -26.35
N LEU A 294 -2.13 1.00 -25.46
CA LEU A 294 -3.08 1.79 -24.67
C LEU A 294 -2.37 2.88 -23.87
N CYS A 295 -1.31 2.55 -23.15
CA CYS A 295 -0.57 3.52 -22.32
C CYS A 295 0.10 4.61 -23.16
N ASP A 296 0.60 4.27 -24.34
CA ASP A 296 1.19 5.25 -25.25
C ASP A 296 0.13 6.18 -25.82
N LEU A 297 -1.02 5.67 -26.25
CA LEU A 297 -2.14 6.43 -26.77
C LEU A 297 -2.73 7.38 -25.71
N LEU A 298 -2.97 6.87 -24.51
CA LEU A 298 -3.44 7.66 -23.37
C LEU A 298 -2.52 8.85 -23.08
N ARG A 299 -1.21 8.62 -23.09
CA ARG A 299 -0.21 9.64 -22.79
C ARG A 299 -0.08 10.67 -23.91
N THR A 300 -0.04 10.23 -25.19
CA THR A 300 0.29 11.10 -26.33
C THR A 300 -0.90 11.87 -26.86
N LYS A 301 -2.10 11.30 -26.79
CA LYS A 301 -3.31 11.87 -27.36
C LYS A 301 -4.33 12.32 -26.32
N TYR A 302 -4.44 11.59 -25.20
CA TYR A 302 -5.52 11.76 -24.23
C TYR A 302 -5.10 12.41 -22.91
N GLU A 303 -3.85 12.87 -22.75
CA GLU A 303 -3.34 13.50 -21.52
C GLU A 303 -3.69 12.72 -20.24
N THR A 304 -3.81 11.39 -20.35
CA THR A 304 -4.28 10.49 -19.30
C THR A 304 -3.21 9.44 -19.00
N THR A 305 -3.17 8.92 -17.78
CA THR A 305 -2.22 7.88 -17.41
C THR A 305 -2.85 6.84 -16.49
N VAL A 306 -2.52 5.56 -16.74
CA VAL A 306 -2.77 4.39 -15.87
C VAL A 306 -1.44 3.72 -15.57
N VAL A 307 -1.37 2.76 -14.64
CA VAL A 307 -0.11 2.03 -14.40
C VAL A 307 -0.11 0.74 -15.21
N PRO A 308 0.86 0.55 -16.15
CA PRO A 308 1.00 -0.71 -16.87
C PRO A 308 1.21 -1.91 -15.93
N GLY A 309 0.54 -3.01 -16.21
CA GLY A 309 0.59 -4.22 -15.41
C GLY A 309 1.93 -4.94 -15.41
N LYS A 310 2.81 -4.64 -16.37
CA LYS A 310 4.19 -5.16 -16.38
C LYS A 310 4.99 -4.81 -15.11
N PHE A 311 4.63 -3.76 -14.37
CA PHE A 311 5.22 -3.43 -13.07
C PHE A 311 4.69 -4.29 -11.91
N PHE A 312 3.79 -5.22 -12.23
CA PHE A 312 3.24 -6.23 -11.32
C PHE A 312 3.43 -7.64 -11.90
N ASP A 313 4.31 -7.80 -12.90
CA ASP A 313 4.56 -9.03 -13.66
C ASP A 313 3.32 -9.58 -14.40
N MET A 314 2.36 -8.69 -14.75
CA MET A 314 1.13 -9.03 -15.51
C MET A 314 0.95 -8.05 -16.68
N PRO A 315 1.65 -8.27 -17.81
CA PRO A 315 1.72 -7.28 -18.89
C PRO A 315 0.40 -7.08 -19.65
N ASP A 316 -0.56 -7.99 -19.52
CA ASP A 316 -1.91 -7.90 -20.08
C ASP A 316 -2.91 -7.14 -19.18
N HIS A 317 -2.47 -6.64 -18.03
CA HIS A 317 -3.27 -5.86 -17.10
C HIS A 317 -2.79 -4.40 -17.02
N PHE A 318 -3.65 -3.54 -16.45
CA PHE A 318 -3.25 -2.20 -16.02
C PHE A 318 -3.98 -1.81 -14.74
N ARG A 319 -3.39 -0.93 -13.93
CA ARG A 319 -3.99 -0.49 -12.68
C ARG A 319 -4.59 0.89 -12.82
N ILE A 320 -5.85 1.04 -12.39
CA ILE A 320 -6.58 2.30 -12.27
C ILE A 320 -6.68 2.67 -10.79
N GLY A 321 -6.30 3.89 -10.44
CA GLY A 321 -6.53 4.49 -9.12
C GLY A 321 -7.81 5.32 -9.13
N ILE A 322 -8.61 5.16 -8.08
CA ILE A 322 -9.91 5.83 -7.92
C ILE A 322 -9.95 6.77 -6.70
N GLY A 323 -8.82 7.08 -6.10
CA GLY A 323 -8.76 7.93 -4.89
C GLY A 323 -8.82 9.44 -5.14
N GLY A 324 -8.77 9.88 -6.40
CA GLY A 324 -8.83 11.29 -6.79
C GLY A 324 -10.20 11.94 -6.63
N ASP A 325 -10.32 13.20 -7.06
CA ASP A 325 -11.61 13.87 -7.14
C ASP A 325 -12.46 13.31 -8.29
N LEU A 326 -13.79 13.33 -8.12
CA LEU A 326 -14.74 12.65 -9.03
C LEU A 326 -14.67 13.19 -10.47
N GLU A 327 -14.72 14.51 -10.66
CA GLU A 327 -14.74 15.13 -11.99
C GLU A 327 -13.47 14.78 -12.81
N PRO A 328 -12.22 14.90 -12.31
CA PRO A 328 -11.04 14.41 -13.03
C PRO A 328 -11.03 12.91 -13.28
N LEU A 329 -11.63 12.10 -12.38
CA LEU A 329 -11.75 10.66 -12.58
C LEU A 329 -12.72 10.35 -13.75
N GLU A 330 -13.91 10.95 -13.77
CA GLU A 330 -14.91 10.74 -14.84
C GLU A 330 -14.34 11.13 -16.21
N GLU A 331 -13.66 12.28 -16.29
CA GLU A 331 -13.02 12.70 -17.55
C GLU A 331 -11.88 11.76 -17.94
N GLY A 332 -11.06 11.31 -16.97
CA GLY A 332 -10.01 10.32 -17.22
C GLY A 332 -10.57 8.99 -17.74
N LEU A 333 -11.70 8.51 -17.17
CA LEU A 333 -12.37 7.29 -17.63
C LEU A 333 -12.97 7.47 -19.03
N ARG A 334 -13.58 8.62 -19.34
CA ARG A 334 -14.07 8.95 -20.68
C ARG A 334 -12.94 8.95 -21.72
N ARG A 335 -11.76 9.45 -21.37
CA ARG A 335 -10.58 9.44 -22.24
C ARG A 335 -9.99 8.05 -22.40
N LEU A 336 -10.05 7.24 -21.34
CA LEU A 336 -9.69 5.82 -21.39
C LEU A 336 -10.62 5.05 -22.34
N ASP A 337 -11.92 5.34 -22.29
CA ASP A 337 -12.93 4.76 -23.19
C ASP A 337 -12.60 5.04 -24.66
N LEU A 338 -12.36 6.31 -25.01
CA LEU A 338 -11.96 6.71 -26.37
C LEU A 338 -10.66 6.05 -26.83
N ALA A 339 -9.68 5.91 -25.91
CA ALA A 339 -8.42 5.27 -26.26
C ALA A 339 -8.57 3.77 -26.51
N LEU A 340 -9.46 3.10 -25.77
CA LEU A 340 -9.79 1.68 -25.98
C LEU A 340 -10.53 1.44 -27.30
N ASP A 341 -11.37 2.38 -27.75
CA ASP A 341 -12.06 2.29 -29.03
C ASP A 341 -11.13 2.46 -30.25
N GLU A 342 -9.92 2.99 -30.04
CA GLU A 342 -8.91 3.16 -31.10
C GLU A 342 -7.90 2.00 -31.19
N LEU A 343 -7.97 1.02 -30.27
CA LEU A 343 -7.05 -0.15 -30.26
C LEU A 343 -7.59 -1.30 -31.13
#